data_f16a10025ca69a91de67ecf654768dd6
#
_entry.id   f16a10025ca69a91de67ecf654768dd6
#
_cell.length_a   1.000
_cell.length_b   1.000
_cell.length_c   1.000
_cell.angle_alpha   90.00
_cell.angle_beta   90.00
_cell.angle_gamma   90.00
#
_symmetry.space_group_name_H-M   'P 1'
#
loop_
_entity.id
_entity.type
_entity.pdbx_description
1 polymer ?
#
loop_
_entity_poly.entity_id
_entity_poly.type
_entity_poly.pdbx_seq_one_letter_code
_entity_poly.pdbx_strand_id
1 'polypeptide(L)'
;MRHTLWISATLLLASGLIGCDREKEYRLDDVLRLLGPRDKSAVIQASVTADDADARRKALYQMRKWKEPSDELVELVGLTLLGDDDRMVRAQAAGTLGAWARPASAEPLAKALRNDEDAFVRADCAKALGQIPGQASVEALVERLRFDPEADVRVACARALRLHRDVAAAKGLVYGLVDPRLAVRDATEESLRYVTGEDRGFDPEAWHAHFTGTDDPLAGYGHPPKRTARSDQRVDVDAQKKAKLQEILSDLFPLERKKGPFD
;
A
#
# COMPACT_ATOMS: atom_id res chain seq x y z
N MET A 1 6.82 23.32 35.59
CA MET A 1 7.92 22.42 35.25
C MET A 1 7.76 22.07 33.76
N ARG A 2 8.70 22.52 32.92
CA ARG A 2 8.64 22.29 31.48
C ARG A 2 9.20 20.90 31.21
N HIS A 3 8.35 19.95 30.86
CA HIS A 3 8.79 18.64 30.37
C HIS A 3 9.34 18.82 28.94
N THR A 4 10.65 18.83 28.81
CA THR A 4 11.35 18.70 27.53
C THR A 4 11.28 17.24 27.12
N LEU A 5 10.38 16.91 26.20
CA LEU A 5 10.35 15.61 25.54
C LEU A 5 11.54 15.55 24.57
N TRP A 6 12.50 14.67 24.89
CA TRP A 6 13.61 14.32 24.03
C TRP A 6 13.17 13.21 23.08
N ILE A 7 13.02 13.51 21.82
CA ILE A 7 12.92 12.47 20.79
C ILE A 7 14.36 12.02 20.53
N SER A 8 14.71 10.83 21.02
CA SER A 8 16.07 10.32 20.85
C SER A 8 16.37 10.08 19.37
N ALA A 9 17.52 10.53 18.92
CA ALA A 9 18.04 10.40 17.55
C ALA A 9 18.12 8.95 17.02
N THR A 10 17.94 7.96 17.87
CA THR A 10 17.86 6.54 17.51
C THR A 10 16.70 6.18 16.60
N LEU A 11 15.63 6.99 16.57
CA LEU A 11 14.51 6.77 15.64
C LEU A 11 14.80 7.28 14.21
N LEU A 12 15.71 8.25 14.07
CA LEU A 12 16.10 8.85 12.78
C LEU A 12 17.22 8.07 12.05
N LEU A 13 17.93 7.17 12.73
CA LEU A 13 19.04 6.39 12.16
C LEU A 13 18.61 5.15 11.35
N ALA A 14 17.33 4.82 11.35
CA ALA A 14 16.83 3.66 10.58
C ALA A 14 16.73 3.91 9.06
N SER A 15 16.86 5.15 8.59
CA SER A 15 16.66 5.51 7.18
C SER A 15 17.95 5.59 6.34
N GLY A 16 19.14 5.35 6.90
CA GLY A 16 20.39 5.23 6.11
C GLY A 16 20.78 6.45 5.25
N LEU A 17 20.14 7.60 5.39
CA LEU A 17 20.30 8.78 4.52
C LEU A 17 21.06 9.95 5.14
N ILE A 18 21.56 9.81 6.37
CA ILE A 18 22.38 10.86 6.98
C ILE A 18 23.78 10.31 7.17
N GLY A 19 24.73 10.84 6.37
CA GLY A 19 26.15 10.58 6.51
C GLY A 19 26.62 10.87 7.94
N CYS A 20 27.58 10.08 8.41
CA CYS A 20 28.23 10.18 9.71
C CYS A 20 28.74 11.61 10.00
N ASP A 21 27.93 12.43 10.61
CA ASP A 21 28.37 13.58 11.34
C ASP A 21 27.46 13.83 12.53
N ARG A 22 28.00 13.59 13.72
CA ARG A 22 27.54 13.91 15.07
C ARG A 22 26.02 13.96 15.26
N GLU A 23 25.55 13.19 16.25
CA GLU A 23 24.23 13.27 16.87
C GLU A 23 23.74 14.72 17.01
N LYS A 24 23.03 15.19 16.00
CA LYS A 24 22.26 16.43 16.12
C LYS A 24 20.95 16.07 16.81
N GLU A 25 20.89 16.32 18.11
CA GLU A 25 19.63 16.32 18.84
C GLU A 25 18.75 17.47 18.31
N TYR A 26 17.79 17.14 17.46
CA TYR A 26 16.79 18.11 17.03
C TYR A 26 15.72 18.25 18.13
N ARG A 27 15.54 19.46 18.63
CA ARG A 27 14.40 19.76 19.50
C ARG A 27 13.14 19.77 18.64
N LEU A 28 12.01 19.29 19.20
CA LEU A 28 10.71 19.33 18.51
C LEU A 28 10.40 20.73 17.95
N ASP A 29 10.77 21.79 18.68
CA ASP A 29 10.61 23.19 18.26
C ASP A 29 11.38 23.52 16.98
N ASP A 30 12.54 22.92 16.76
CA ASP A 30 13.36 23.14 15.55
C ASP A 30 12.74 22.42 14.34
N VAL A 31 12.23 21.21 14.54
CA VAL A 31 11.46 20.47 13.54
C VAL A 31 10.19 21.24 13.17
N LEU A 32 9.46 21.76 14.15
CA LEU A 32 8.23 22.53 13.93
C LEU A 32 8.47 23.83 13.17
N ARG A 33 9.64 24.49 13.35
CA ARG A 33 10.03 25.70 12.58
C ARG A 33 10.30 25.40 11.11
N LEU A 34 10.84 24.21 10.81
CA LEU A 34 11.12 23.78 9.46
C LEU A 34 9.83 23.39 8.70
N LEU A 35 8.79 22.98 9.43
CA LEU A 35 7.58 22.38 8.86
C LEU A 35 6.47 23.37 8.46
N GLY A 36 6.59 24.67 8.73
CA GLY A 36 5.65 25.66 8.18
C GLY A 36 5.18 26.78 9.12
N PRO A 37 4.18 27.56 8.71
CA PRO A 37 3.65 28.70 9.45
C PRO A 37 3.13 28.34 10.84
N ARG A 38 3.12 29.29 11.77
CA ARG A 38 2.72 29.08 13.18
C ARG A 38 1.31 28.49 13.36
N ASP A 39 0.39 28.74 12.45
CA ASP A 39 -0.97 28.20 12.42
C ASP A 39 -1.01 26.68 12.18
N LYS A 40 -0.06 26.14 11.42
CA LYS A 40 0.09 24.70 11.18
C LYS A 40 0.88 24.00 12.27
N SER A 41 1.78 24.69 12.97
CA SER A 41 2.67 24.08 13.97
C SER A 41 1.90 23.42 15.12
N ALA A 42 0.80 24.03 15.57
CA ALA A 42 -0.03 23.45 16.61
C ALA A 42 -0.71 22.13 16.17
N VAL A 43 -1.12 22.04 14.90
CA VAL A 43 -1.71 20.81 14.35
C VAL A 43 -0.65 19.71 14.22
N ILE A 44 0.54 20.06 13.73
CA ILE A 44 1.67 19.12 13.65
C ILE A 44 2.04 18.61 15.04
N GLN A 45 2.17 19.51 16.02
CA GLN A 45 2.47 19.14 17.39
C GLN A 45 1.40 18.19 17.96
N ALA A 46 0.12 18.52 17.79
CA ALA A 46 -0.98 17.69 18.25
C ALA A 46 -1.00 16.29 17.62
N SER A 47 -0.56 16.15 16.37
CA SER A 47 -0.52 14.84 15.69
C SER A 47 0.49 13.86 16.28
N VAL A 48 1.46 14.37 17.05
CA VAL A 48 2.54 13.55 17.63
C VAL A 48 2.48 13.52 19.16
N THR A 49 2.12 14.63 19.81
CA THR A 49 2.30 14.79 21.26
C THR A 49 1.00 14.82 22.05
N ALA A 50 -0.16 14.79 21.41
CA ALA A 50 -1.41 14.75 22.16
C ALA A 50 -1.56 13.40 22.87
N ASP A 51 -1.88 13.42 24.16
CA ASP A 51 -2.12 12.22 24.96
C ASP A 51 -3.35 11.44 24.44
N ASP A 52 -4.35 12.17 23.97
CA ASP A 52 -5.57 11.61 23.42
C ASP A 52 -5.40 11.19 21.94
N ALA A 53 -5.65 9.92 21.64
CA ALA A 53 -5.58 9.37 20.30
C ALA A 53 -6.56 10.03 19.31
N ASP A 54 -7.74 10.45 19.77
CA ASP A 54 -8.70 11.19 18.94
C ASP A 54 -8.18 12.57 18.54
N ALA A 55 -7.44 13.24 19.43
CA ALA A 55 -6.78 14.50 19.10
C ALA A 55 -5.68 14.29 18.04
N ARG A 56 -4.84 13.24 18.17
CA ARG A 56 -3.81 12.90 17.16
C ARG A 56 -4.45 12.58 15.82
N ARG A 57 -5.49 11.75 15.82
CA ARG A 57 -6.24 11.38 14.60
C ARG A 57 -6.86 12.61 13.92
N LYS A 58 -7.48 13.51 14.69
CA LYS A 58 -8.07 14.76 14.18
C LYS A 58 -7.02 15.67 13.56
N ALA A 59 -5.85 15.77 14.16
CA ALA A 59 -4.73 16.53 13.62
C ALA A 59 -4.25 15.97 12.28
N LEU A 60 -4.03 14.65 12.17
CA LEU A 60 -3.69 13.97 10.92
C LEU A 60 -4.76 14.18 9.83
N TYR A 61 -6.05 14.11 10.20
CA TYR A 61 -7.14 14.40 9.26
C TYR A 61 -7.13 15.84 8.75
N GLN A 62 -6.76 16.82 9.58
CA GLN A 62 -6.58 18.20 9.15
C GLN A 62 -5.40 18.33 8.18
N MET A 63 -4.27 17.67 8.49
CA MET A 63 -3.07 17.67 7.67
C MET A 63 -3.32 17.05 6.28
N ARG A 64 -4.18 16.05 6.18
CA ARG A 64 -4.56 15.41 4.92
C ARG A 64 -5.01 16.41 3.83
N LYS A 65 -5.56 17.56 4.21
CA LYS A 65 -6.07 18.59 3.30
C LYS A 65 -4.97 19.56 2.82
N TRP A 66 -3.76 19.45 3.38
CA TRP A 66 -2.69 20.36 3.02
C TRP A 66 -2.13 20.01 1.65
N LYS A 67 -1.98 21.05 0.84
CA LYS A 67 -1.31 20.93 -0.45
C LYS A 67 0.20 21.01 -0.23
N GLU A 68 0.96 20.25 -1.01
CA GLU A 68 2.42 20.30 -1.05
C GLU A 68 3.08 20.13 0.34
N PRO A 69 2.88 18.99 1.02
CA PRO A 69 3.58 18.71 2.25
C PRO A 69 5.10 18.64 1.98
N SER A 70 5.91 19.13 2.92
CA SER A 70 7.36 18.95 2.85
C SER A 70 7.76 17.49 3.08
N ASP A 71 8.95 17.10 2.66
CA ASP A 71 9.42 15.71 2.81
C ASP A 71 9.58 15.34 4.30
N GLU A 72 9.98 16.29 5.15
CA GLU A 72 10.06 16.11 6.61
C GLU A 72 8.67 15.85 7.22
N LEU A 73 7.62 16.48 6.68
CA LEU A 73 6.26 16.23 7.13
C LEU A 73 5.76 14.85 6.71
N VAL A 74 6.12 14.41 5.50
CA VAL A 74 5.84 13.06 5.03
C VAL A 74 6.54 12.03 5.91
N GLU A 75 7.81 12.27 6.26
CA GLU A 75 8.56 11.42 7.17
C GLU A 75 7.92 11.36 8.56
N LEU A 76 7.52 12.51 9.14
CA LEU A 76 6.86 12.57 10.44
C LEU A 76 5.58 11.74 10.48
N VAL A 77 4.72 11.87 9.45
CA VAL A 77 3.49 11.07 9.36
C VAL A 77 3.80 9.60 9.10
N GLY A 78 4.88 9.30 8.37
CA GLY A 78 5.39 7.95 8.19
C GLY A 78 5.83 7.30 9.52
N LEU A 79 6.51 8.04 10.38
CA LEU A 79 6.88 7.58 11.72
C LEU A 79 5.64 7.36 12.61
N THR A 80 4.64 8.24 12.53
CA THR A 80 3.36 8.04 13.23
C THR A 80 2.65 6.77 12.75
N LEU A 81 2.63 6.51 11.44
CA LEU A 81 2.08 5.27 10.89
C LEU A 81 2.76 4.03 11.46
N LEU A 82 4.09 4.06 11.62
CA LEU A 82 4.86 2.90 12.04
C LEU A 82 4.97 2.70 13.54
N GLY A 83 4.67 3.72 14.34
CA GLY A 83 4.97 3.71 15.77
C GLY A 83 3.87 4.17 16.72
N ASP A 84 2.71 4.65 16.24
CA ASP A 84 1.62 5.04 17.14
C ASP A 84 0.94 3.79 17.74
N ASP A 85 0.67 3.81 19.02
CA ASP A 85 0.03 2.69 19.73
C ASP A 85 -1.43 2.48 19.28
N ASP A 86 -2.12 3.55 18.89
CA ASP A 86 -3.52 3.47 18.49
C ASP A 86 -3.66 3.15 16.99
N ARG A 87 -4.32 2.02 16.67
CA ARG A 87 -4.55 1.57 15.28
C ARG A 87 -5.31 2.58 14.43
N MET A 88 -6.22 3.38 15.02
CA MET A 88 -6.99 4.37 14.27
C MET A 88 -6.14 5.58 13.91
N VAL A 89 -5.14 5.92 14.74
CA VAL A 89 -4.13 6.93 14.43
C VAL A 89 -3.24 6.43 13.30
N ARG A 90 -2.75 5.18 13.37
CA ARG A 90 -1.96 4.57 12.29
C ARG A 90 -2.73 4.53 10.97
N ALA A 91 -3.99 4.11 10.98
CA ALA A 91 -4.84 4.10 9.79
C ALA A 91 -5.07 5.51 9.21
N GLN A 92 -5.28 6.51 10.09
CA GLN A 92 -5.41 7.90 9.66
C GLN A 92 -4.11 8.45 9.07
N ALA A 93 -2.95 8.07 9.61
CA ALA A 93 -1.65 8.40 9.05
C ALA A 93 -1.47 7.81 7.65
N ALA A 94 -1.83 6.53 7.45
CA ALA A 94 -1.84 5.89 6.13
C ALA A 94 -2.74 6.66 5.13
N GLY A 95 -3.96 7.01 5.54
CA GLY A 95 -4.87 7.79 4.71
C GLY A 95 -4.36 9.21 4.39
N THR A 96 -3.59 9.81 5.29
CA THR A 96 -2.96 11.12 5.08
C THR A 96 -1.83 11.04 4.06
N LEU A 97 -0.94 10.05 4.21
CA LEU A 97 0.14 9.78 3.25
C LEU A 97 -0.41 9.46 1.84
N GLY A 98 -1.47 8.65 1.76
CA GLY A 98 -2.13 8.32 0.50
C GLY A 98 -2.76 9.55 -0.17
N ALA A 99 -3.36 10.46 0.59
CA ALA A 99 -3.94 11.69 0.06
C ALA A 99 -2.88 12.67 -0.48
N TRP A 100 -1.70 12.68 0.10
CA TRP A 100 -0.58 13.46 -0.39
C TRP A 100 0.09 12.84 -1.61
N ALA A 101 -0.02 11.53 -1.78
CA ALA A 101 0.49 10.76 -2.92
C ALA A 101 1.96 11.06 -3.28
N ARG A 102 2.79 11.36 -2.27
CA ARG A 102 4.22 11.65 -2.48
C ARG A 102 4.99 10.33 -2.66
N PRO A 103 5.98 10.28 -3.57
CA PRO A 103 6.81 9.08 -3.72
C PRO A 103 7.49 8.64 -2.41
N ALA A 104 7.91 9.59 -1.57
CA ALA A 104 8.50 9.32 -0.25
C ALA A 104 7.54 8.61 0.71
N SER A 105 6.22 8.66 0.47
CA SER A 105 5.22 7.93 1.28
C SER A 105 5.18 6.43 0.98
N ALA A 106 5.74 5.97 -0.14
CA ALA A 106 5.61 4.56 -0.56
C ALA A 106 6.29 3.60 0.42
N GLU A 107 7.50 3.92 0.88
CA GLU A 107 8.28 3.05 1.77
C GLU A 107 7.61 2.84 3.14
N PRO A 108 7.23 3.87 3.91
CA PRO A 108 6.55 3.65 5.19
C PRO A 108 5.21 2.94 5.04
N LEU A 109 4.44 3.22 3.98
CA LEU A 109 3.20 2.52 3.69
C LEU A 109 3.42 1.05 3.33
N ALA A 110 4.42 0.73 2.52
CA ALA A 110 4.77 -0.65 2.16
C ALA A 110 5.25 -1.44 3.39
N LYS A 111 6.02 -0.80 4.28
CA LYS A 111 6.46 -1.41 5.54
C LYS A 111 5.29 -1.69 6.47
N ALA A 112 4.36 -0.75 6.64
CA ALA A 112 3.15 -0.95 7.43
C ALA A 112 2.22 -2.00 6.81
N LEU A 113 2.02 -1.99 5.48
CA LEU A 113 1.24 -3.01 4.78
C LEU A 113 1.79 -4.42 5.01
N ARG A 114 3.12 -4.59 5.13
CA ARG A 114 3.72 -5.90 5.40
C ARG A 114 3.61 -6.34 6.85
N ASN A 115 3.76 -5.41 7.79
CA ASN A 115 4.14 -5.74 9.17
C ASN A 115 3.15 -5.24 10.23
N ASP A 116 2.18 -4.38 9.92
CA ASP A 116 1.23 -3.91 10.92
C ASP A 116 0.39 -5.10 11.43
N GLU A 117 0.23 -5.20 12.72
CA GLU A 117 -0.55 -6.26 13.38
C GLU A 117 -2.05 -6.18 13.02
N ASP A 118 -2.57 -4.98 12.82
CA ASP A 118 -4.00 -4.76 12.57
C ASP A 118 -4.31 -4.79 11.07
N ALA A 119 -5.18 -5.69 10.66
CA ALA A 119 -5.61 -5.86 9.27
C ALA A 119 -6.29 -4.61 8.69
N PHE A 120 -6.96 -3.81 9.52
CA PHE A 120 -7.59 -2.57 9.09
C PHE A 120 -6.54 -1.54 8.66
N VAL A 121 -5.44 -1.42 9.44
CA VAL A 121 -4.30 -0.56 9.07
C VAL A 121 -3.65 -1.04 7.78
N ARG A 122 -3.40 -2.36 7.66
CA ARG A 122 -2.84 -2.93 6.41
C ARG A 122 -3.73 -2.64 5.20
N ALA A 123 -5.06 -2.80 5.33
CA ALA A 123 -5.98 -2.50 4.24
C ALA A 123 -5.96 -1.00 3.85
N ASP A 124 -5.83 -0.10 4.81
CA ASP A 124 -5.73 1.34 4.53
C ASP A 124 -4.39 1.71 3.91
N CYS A 125 -3.29 1.03 4.31
CA CYS A 125 -2.00 1.15 3.63
C CYS A 125 -2.08 0.69 2.16
N ALA A 126 -2.76 -0.43 1.88
CA ALA A 126 -2.98 -0.89 0.51
C ALA A 126 -3.74 0.14 -0.33
N LYS A 127 -4.82 0.73 0.20
CA LYS A 127 -5.58 1.80 -0.46
C LYS A 127 -4.71 3.03 -0.73
N ALA A 128 -3.87 3.41 0.23
CA ALA A 128 -2.95 4.54 0.11
C ALA A 128 -1.90 4.30 -0.97
N LEU A 129 -1.28 3.11 -1.00
CA LEU A 129 -0.30 2.72 -2.03
C LEU A 129 -0.90 2.73 -3.44
N GLY A 130 -2.19 2.43 -3.59
CA GLY A 130 -2.88 2.56 -4.87
C GLY A 130 -2.87 3.99 -5.45
N GLN A 131 -2.66 5.02 -4.64
CA GLN A 131 -2.55 6.41 -5.09
C GLN A 131 -1.11 6.83 -5.41
N ILE A 132 -0.11 6.00 -5.09
CA ILE A 132 1.31 6.34 -5.21
C ILE A 132 1.94 5.47 -6.30
N PRO A 133 2.16 6.01 -7.51
CA PRO A 133 2.75 5.25 -8.59
C PRO A 133 4.19 4.85 -8.26
N GLY A 134 4.61 3.70 -8.76
CA GLY A 134 5.98 3.22 -8.63
C GLY A 134 6.07 1.72 -8.30
N GLN A 135 7.23 1.15 -8.62
CA GLN A 135 7.50 -0.28 -8.50
C GLN A 135 7.35 -0.78 -7.05
N ALA A 136 7.85 -0.02 -6.08
CA ALA A 136 7.76 -0.39 -4.65
C ALA A 136 6.31 -0.55 -4.16
N SER A 137 5.39 0.31 -4.64
CA SER A 137 3.96 0.20 -4.35
C SER A 137 3.37 -1.07 -4.96
N VAL A 138 3.66 -1.33 -6.23
CA VAL A 138 3.17 -2.52 -6.95
C VAL A 138 3.67 -3.81 -6.29
N GLU A 139 4.96 -3.91 -6.00
CA GLU A 139 5.57 -5.08 -5.36
C GLU A 139 4.94 -5.40 -4.00
N ALA A 140 4.77 -4.38 -3.15
CA ALA A 140 4.14 -4.57 -1.83
C ALA A 140 2.67 -5.00 -1.94
N LEU A 141 1.92 -4.41 -2.87
CA LEU A 141 0.52 -4.78 -3.13
C LEU A 141 0.38 -6.20 -3.67
N VAL A 142 1.22 -6.61 -4.62
CA VAL A 142 1.22 -7.98 -5.17
C VAL A 142 1.60 -9.00 -4.10
N GLU A 143 2.60 -8.70 -3.29
CA GLU A 143 3.02 -9.56 -2.19
C GLU A 143 1.86 -9.80 -1.21
N ARG A 144 1.16 -8.74 -0.80
CA ARG A 144 0.05 -8.86 0.15
C ARG A 144 -1.23 -9.43 -0.45
N LEU A 145 -1.50 -9.20 -1.73
CA LEU A 145 -2.56 -9.90 -2.45
C LEU A 145 -2.37 -11.43 -2.40
N ARG A 146 -1.13 -11.89 -2.46
CA ARG A 146 -0.81 -13.33 -2.44
C ARG A 146 -0.82 -13.93 -1.04
N PHE A 147 -0.32 -13.20 -0.04
CA PHE A 147 0.11 -13.80 1.22
C PHE A 147 -0.51 -13.16 2.47
N ASP A 148 -1.32 -12.10 2.37
CA ASP A 148 -1.95 -11.57 3.57
C ASP A 148 -2.95 -12.59 4.15
N PRO A 149 -2.94 -12.86 5.47
CA PRO A 149 -3.87 -13.79 6.08
C PRO A 149 -5.33 -13.32 5.94
N GLU A 150 -5.57 -12.01 5.93
CA GLU A 150 -6.91 -11.44 5.91
C GLU A 150 -7.41 -11.19 4.49
N ALA A 151 -8.58 -11.75 4.17
CA ALA A 151 -9.20 -11.59 2.84
C ALA A 151 -9.49 -10.12 2.49
N ASP A 152 -9.88 -9.31 3.48
CA ASP A 152 -10.20 -7.89 3.27
C ASP A 152 -8.96 -7.08 2.85
N VAL A 153 -7.77 -7.44 3.37
CA VAL A 153 -6.50 -6.85 2.93
C VAL A 153 -6.20 -7.26 1.50
N ARG A 154 -6.37 -8.55 1.15
CA ARG A 154 -6.16 -9.03 -0.22
C ARG A 154 -7.12 -8.35 -1.21
N VAL A 155 -8.39 -8.15 -0.84
CA VAL A 155 -9.36 -7.36 -1.63
C VAL A 155 -8.87 -5.91 -1.81
N ALA A 156 -8.39 -5.28 -0.73
CA ALA A 156 -7.85 -3.92 -0.80
C ALA A 156 -6.65 -3.84 -1.75
N CYS A 157 -5.74 -4.82 -1.70
CA CYS A 157 -4.59 -4.91 -2.60
C CYS A 157 -5.02 -5.06 -4.07
N ALA A 158 -5.98 -5.95 -4.37
CA ALA A 158 -6.49 -6.14 -5.73
C ALA A 158 -7.10 -4.84 -6.29
N ARG A 159 -7.88 -4.13 -5.48
CA ARG A 159 -8.47 -2.84 -5.84
C ARG A 159 -7.44 -1.72 -5.98
N ALA A 160 -6.38 -1.74 -5.19
CA ALA A 160 -5.30 -0.77 -5.28
C ALA A 160 -4.47 -0.97 -6.55
N LEU A 161 -4.14 -2.21 -6.91
CA LEU A 161 -3.38 -2.55 -8.10
C LEU A 161 -4.03 -2.06 -9.40
N ARG A 162 -5.37 -2.01 -9.47
CA ARG A 162 -6.06 -1.48 -10.66
C ARG A 162 -5.80 0.01 -10.94
N LEU A 163 -5.36 0.76 -9.94
CA LEU A 163 -5.07 2.19 -10.07
C LEU A 163 -3.70 2.44 -10.70
N HIS A 164 -2.84 1.42 -10.75
CA HIS A 164 -1.55 1.47 -11.43
C HIS A 164 -1.73 1.09 -12.90
N ARG A 165 -1.47 2.04 -13.80
CA ARG A 165 -1.40 1.74 -15.24
C ARG A 165 -0.04 1.12 -15.56
N ASP A 166 0.14 -0.11 -15.11
CA ASP A 166 1.40 -0.84 -15.15
C ASP A 166 1.15 -2.32 -15.48
N VAL A 167 1.91 -2.88 -16.41
CA VAL A 167 1.77 -4.28 -16.83
C VAL A 167 2.15 -5.23 -15.70
N ALA A 168 3.13 -4.88 -14.86
CA ALA A 168 3.50 -5.71 -13.71
C ALA A 168 2.38 -5.75 -12.67
N ALA A 169 1.69 -4.62 -12.42
CA ALA A 169 0.52 -4.58 -11.56
C ALA A 169 -0.62 -5.47 -12.10
N ALA A 170 -0.89 -5.37 -13.41
CA ALA A 170 -1.92 -6.18 -14.07
C ALA A 170 -1.60 -7.70 -14.03
N LYS A 171 -0.35 -8.08 -14.30
CA LYS A 171 0.13 -9.45 -14.14
C LYS A 171 0.02 -9.93 -12.70
N GLY A 172 0.37 -9.09 -11.74
CA GLY A 172 0.26 -9.38 -10.31
C GLY A 172 -1.19 -9.68 -9.87
N LEU A 173 -2.19 -9.05 -10.48
CA LEU A 173 -3.60 -9.34 -10.19
C LEU A 173 -3.98 -10.80 -10.48
N VAL A 174 -3.37 -11.47 -11.46
CA VAL A 174 -3.71 -12.86 -11.82
C VAL A 174 -3.62 -13.81 -10.62
N TYR A 175 -2.75 -13.52 -9.65
CA TYR A 175 -2.65 -14.32 -8.42
C TYR A 175 -3.97 -14.38 -7.62
N GLY A 176 -4.73 -13.30 -7.60
CA GLY A 176 -5.97 -13.24 -6.83
C GLY A 176 -7.14 -13.99 -7.44
N LEU A 177 -7.05 -14.41 -8.72
CA LEU A 177 -8.11 -15.19 -9.39
C LEU A 177 -8.32 -16.59 -8.78
N VAL A 178 -7.33 -17.09 -8.08
CA VAL A 178 -7.34 -18.44 -7.46
C VAL A 178 -7.43 -18.40 -5.95
N ASP A 179 -7.70 -17.23 -5.40
CA ASP A 179 -7.90 -17.07 -3.95
C ASP A 179 -9.05 -17.95 -3.45
N PRO A 180 -8.93 -18.57 -2.28
CA PRO A 180 -10.01 -19.36 -1.70
C PRO A 180 -11.29 -18.55 -1.43
N ARG A 181 -11.15 -17.24 -1.22
CA ARG A 181 -12.28 -16.34 -0.95
C ARG A 181 -12.86 -15.75 -2.23
N LEU A 182 -14.15 -15.94 -2.46
CA LEU A 182 -14.85 -15.40 -3.62
C LEU A 182 -14.69 -13.88 -3.73
N ALA A 183 -14.77 -13.15 -2.61
CA ALA A 183 -14.64 -11.68 -2.61
C ALA A 183 -13.29 -11.21 -3.17
N VAL A 184 -12.20 -11.96 -2.95
CA VAL A 184 -10.88 -11.64 -3.49
C VAL A 184 -10.85 -11.92 -4.99
N ARG A 185 -11.39 -13.08 -5.42
CA ARG A 185 -11.48 -13.42 -6.85
C ARG A 185 -12.31 -12.38 -7.62
N ASP A 186 -13.48 -11.99 -7.09
CA ASP A 186 -14.35 -10.98 -7.71
C ASP A 186 -13.65 -9.62 -7.81
N ALA A 187 -13.00 -9.15 -6.73
CA ALA A 187 -12.28 -7.88 -6.75
C ALA A 187 -11.10 -7.91 -7.74
N THR A 188 -10.47 -9.07 -7.89
CA THR A 188 -9.35 -9.29 -8.82
C THR A 188 -9.82 -9.28 -10.27
N GLU A 189 -10.87 -10.04 -10.56
CA GLU A 189 -11.47 -10.11 -11.91
C GLU A 189 -11.98 -8.74 -12.35
N GLU A 190 -12.69 -8.03 -11.48
CA GLU A 190 -13.13 -6.65 -11.73
C GLU A 190 -11.95 -5.72 -12.02
N SER A 191 -10.85 -5.87 -11.27
CA SER A 191 -9.64 -5.07 -11.46
C SER A 191 -8.95 -5.39 -12.78
N LEU A 192 -8.84 -6.66 -13.16
CA LEU A 192 -8.28 -7.09 -14.45
C LEU A 192 -9.10 -6.54 -15.62
N ARG A 193 -10.42 -6.64 -15.54
CA ARG A 193 -11.30 -6.06 -16.58
C ARG A 193 -11.11 -4.56 -16.70
N TYR A 194 -10.95 -3.86 -15.57
CA TYR A 194 -10.72 -2.42 -15.58
C TYR A 194 -9.38 -2.03 -16.22
N VAL A 195 -8.31 -2.77 -15.92
CA VAL A 195 -6.96 -2.41 -16.42
C VAL A 195 -6.71 -2.85 -17.85
N THR A 196 -7.39 -3.88 -18.35
CA THR A 196 -7.17 -4.44 -19.70
C THR A 196 -8.28 -4.07 -20.71
N GLY A 197 -9.48 -3.77 -20.22
CA GLY A 197 -10.67 -3.64 -21.09
C GLY A 197 -11.22 -4.97 -21.61
N GLU A 198 -10.76 -6.10 -21.07
CA GLU A 198 -11.12 -7.46 -21.51
C GLU A 198 -11.92 -8.19 -20.43
N ASP A 199 -12.78 -9.13 -20.84
CA ASP A 199 -13.48 -10.07 -19.95
C ASP A 199 -13.04 -11.51 -20.24
N ARG A 200 -12.19 -12.05 -19.37
CA ARG A 200 -11.69 -13.43 -19.45
C ARG A 200 -12.10 -14.27 -18.24
N GLY A 201 -13.00 -13.72 -17.41
CA GLY A 201 -13.49 -14.36 -16.20
C GLY A 201 -12.36 -14.68 -15.20
N PHE A 202 -12.57 -15.80 -14.48
CA PHE A 202 -11.62 -16.29 -13.49
C PHE A 202 -10.58 -17.26 -14.04
N ASP A 203 -10.30 -17.23 -15.34
CA ASP A 203 -9.37 -18.16 -15.99
C ASP A 203 -7.95 -17.55 -16.06
N PRO A 204 -7.01 -18.01 -15.22
CA PRO A 204 -5.65 -17.48 -15.21
C PRO A 204 -4.87 -17.80 -16.49
N GLU A 205 -5.16 -18.92 -17.17
CA GLU A 205 -4.50 -19.28 -18.43
C GLU A 205 -4.92 -18.30 -19.55
N ALA A 206 -6.19 -17.96 -19.60
CA ALA A 206 -6.69 -16.96 -20.54
C ALA A 206 -6.10 -15.57 -20.30
N TRP A 207 -5.90 -15.18 -19.04
CA TRP A 207 -5.22 -13.93 -18.67
C TRP A 207 -3.71 -13.97 -18.99
N HIS A 208 -3.05 -15.11 -18.72
CA HIS A 208 -1.65 -15.30 -19.11
C HIS A 208 -1.47 -15.15 -20.62
N ALA A 209 -2.31 -15.82 -21.43
CA ALA A 209 -2.28 -15.72 -22.89
C ALA A 209 -2.47 -14.27 -23.37
N HIS A 210 -3.33 -13.48 -22.70
CA HIS A 210 -3.51 -12.08 -23.02
C HIS A 210 -2.21 -11.26 -22.78
N PHE A 211 -1.56 -11.44 -21.62
CA PHE A 211 -0.34 -10.70 -21.29
C PHE A 211 0.91 -11.10 -22.09
N THR A 212 0.90 -12.28 -22.70
CA THR A 212 2.01 -12.79 -23.53
C THR A 212 1.78 -12.62 -25.02
N GLY A 213 0.52 -12.57 -25.45
CA GLY A 213 0.13 -12.55 -26.87
C GLY A 213 -0.30 -11.17 -27.40
N THR A 214 -0.30 -10.12 -26.57
CA THR A 214 -0.78 -8.79 -26.94
C THR A 214 0.33 -7.75 -26.77
N ASP A 215 0.56 -6.92 -27.80
CA ASP A 215 1.61 -5.87 -27.76
C ASP A 215 1.30 -4.78 -26.71
N ASP A 216 0.03 -4.39 -26.57
CA ASP A 216 -0.43 -3.45 -25.54
C ASP A 216 -1.55 -4.09 -24.71
N PRO A 217 -1.21 -4.83 -23.66
CA PRO A 217 -2.20 -5.52 -22.83
C PRO A 217 -3.07 -4.58 -21.98
N LEU A 218 -2.76 -3.29 -21.95
CA LEU A 218 -3.52 -2.28 -21.21
C LEU A 218 -4.27 -1.30 -22.12
N ALA A 219 -4.42 -1.60 -23.41
CA ALA A 219 -5.09 -0.72 -24.39
C ALA A 219 -6.50 -0.29 -23.94
N GLY A 220 -7.23 -1.16 -23.24
CA GLY A 220 -8.57 -0.90 -22.72
C GLY A 220 -8.64 -0.30 -21.32
N TYR A 221 -7.53 0.20 -20.76
CA TYR A 221 -7.48 0.73 -19.40
C TYR A 221 -8.56 1.78 -19.11
N GLY A 222 -9.33 1.56 -18.05
CA GLY A 222 -10.42 2.44 -17.63
C GLY A 222 -11.75 2.24 -18.37
N HIS A 223 -11.81 1.28 -19.31
CA HIS A 223 -13.01 0.99 -20.11
C HIS A 223 -13.42 -0.49 -19.97
N PRO A 224 -13.81 -0.94 -18.76
CA PRO A 224 -14.14 -2.34 -18.54
C PRO A 224 -15.36 -2.75 -19.36
N PRO A 225 -15.34 -3.92 -20.03
CA PRO A 225 -16.50 -4.45 -20.72
C PRO A 225 -17.60 -4.81 -19.72
N LYS A 226 -18.83 -4.96 -20.20
CA LYS A 226 -19.91 -5.52 -19.37
C LYS A 226 -19.58 -6.97 -19.02
N ARG A 227 -19.91 -7.38 -17.79
CA ARG A 227 -19.79 -8.77 -17.35
C ARG A 227 -20.65 -9.68 -18.25
N THR A 228 -20.07 -10.78 -18.68
CA THR A 228 -20.79 -11.80 -19.46
C THR A 228 -21.16 -12.98 -18.55
N ALA A 229 -22.15 -13.78 -18.96
CA ALA A 229 -22.51 -15.01 -18.22
C ALA A 229 -21.35 -16.01 -18.11
N ARG A 230 -20.33 -15.92 -19.01
CA ARG A 230 -19.13 -16.75 -18.98
C ARG A 230 -18.19 -16.37 -17.84
N SER A 231 -18.14 -15.08 -17.44
CA SER A 231 -17.33 -14.62 -16.31
C SER A 231 -17.85 -15.13 -14.97
N ASP A 232 -19.11 -15.55 -14.88
CA ASP A 232 -19.71 -16.08 -13.66
C ASP A 232 -19.48 -17.60 -13.47
N GLN A 233 -18.87 -18.29 -14.45
CA GLN A 233 -18.54 -19.69 -14.30
C GLN A 233 -17.42 -19.88 -13.29
N ARG A 234 -17.74 -20.56 -12.18
CA ARG A 234 -16.76 -20.97 -11.17
C ARG A 234 -15.78 -21.96 -11.83
N VAL A 235 -14.50 -21.60 -11.85
CA VAL A 235 -13.46 -22.55 -12.18
C VAL A 235 -13.21 -23.40 -10.94
N ASP A 236 -13.62 -24.67 -11.01
CA ASP A 236 -13.28 -25.63 -9.96
C ASP A 236 -11.80 -26.00 -10.14
N VAL A 237 -10.97 -25.49 -9.24
CA VAL A 237 -9.51 -25.62 -9.34
C VAL A 237 -9.11 -26.94 -8.66
N ASP A 238 -9.03 -28.02 -9.42
CA ASP A 238 -8.44 -29.26 -8.97
C ASP A 238 -6.93 -29.15 -8.70
N ALA A 239 -6.33 -30.18 -8.08
CA ALA A 239 -4.91 -30.19 -7.70
C ALA A 239 -3.95 -30.06 -8.90
N GLN A 240 -4.32 -30.58 -10.10
CA GLN A 240 -3.51 -30.48 -11.32
C GLN A 240 -3.53 -29.05 -11.88
N LYS A 241 -4.70 -28.39 -11.86
CA LYS A 241 -4.81 -26.98 -12.22
C LYS A 241 -4.03 -26.10 -11.26
N LYS A 242 -3.99 -26.44 -9.96
CA LYS A 242 -3.22 -25.72 -8.95
C LYS A 242 -1.71 -25.75 -9.22
N ALA A 243 -1.16 -26.90 -9.62
CA ALA A 243 0.26 -27.03 -9.94
C ALA A 243 0.64 -26.23 -11.20
N LYS A 244 -0.15 -26.39 -12.28
CA LYS A 244 0.04 -25.64 -13.54
C LYS A 244 -0.11 -24.13 -13.33
N LEU A 245 -1.00 -23.72 -12.43
CA LEU A 245 -1.20 -22.35 -12.06
C LEU A 245 0.01 -21.75 -11.35
N GLN A 246 0.67 -22.48 -10.46
CA GLN A 246 1.91 -22.03 -9.82
C GLN A 246 3.03 -21.80 -10.85
N GLU A 247 3.11 -22.63 -11.87
CA GLU A 247 4.04 -22.47 -12.98
C GLU A 247 3.75 -21.17 -13.75
N ILE A 248 2.51 -20.98 -14.19
CA ILE A 248 2.07 -19.77 -14.90
C ILE A 248 2.34 -18.50 -14.07
N LEU A 249 2.03 -18.55 -12.78
CA LEU A 249 2.20 -17.41 -11.90
C LEU A 249 3.68 -17.09 -11.62
N SER A 250 4.56 -18.10 -11.58
CA SER A 250 6.00 -17.88 -11.44
C SER A 250 6.61 -17.25 -12.69
N ASP A 251 6.09 -17.57 -13.88
CA ASP A 251 6.54 -16.98 -15.14
C ASP A 251 6.07 -15.53 -15.32
N LEU A 252 4.86 -15.21 -14.83
CA LEU A 252 4.31 -13.85 -14.93
C LEU A 252 4.98 -12.83 -14.01
N PHE A 253 5.43 -13.30 -12.85
CA PHE A 253 6.03 -12.43 -11.83
C PHE A 253 7.09 -13.21 -11.04
N PRO A 254 8.34 -13.25 -11.52
CA PRO A 254 9.45 -13.88 -10.81
C PRO A 254 9.81 -13.06 -9.56
N LEU A 255 9.02 -13.18 -8.50
CA LEU A 255 9.42 -12.68 -7.18
C LEU A 255 10.50 -13.63 -6.65
N GLU A 256 11.74 -13.19 -6.65
CA GLU A 256 12.78 -13.83 -5.84
C GLU A 256 12.26 -13.92 -4.39
N ARG A 257 12.15 -15.14 -3.86
CA ARG A 257 11.93 -15.36 -2.44
C ARG A 257 13.10 -14.71 -1.68
N LYS A 258 12.97 -13.46 -1.29
CA LYS A 258 13.77 -12.98 -0.16
C LYS A 258 13.31 -13.80 1.03
N LYS A 259 14.17 -14.72 1.51
CA LYS A 259 13.94 -15.46 2.76
C LYS A 259 13.53 -14.45 3.81
N GLY A 260 12.33 -14.63 4.35
CA GLY A 260 11.84 -13.83 5.47
C GLY A 260 12.70 -14.11 6.71
N PRO A 261 12.74 -13.19 7.68
CA PRO A 261 13.52 -13.38 8.91
C PRO A 261 13.02 -14.52 9.82
N PHE A 262 12.08 -15.34 9.35
CA PHE A 262 11.46 -16.45 10.11
C PHE A 262 11.45 -17.79 9.35
N ASP A 263 12.30 -17.94 8.29
CA ASP A 263 12.59 -19.25 7.68
C ASP A 263 13.77 -19.93 8.37
#